data_08d759e15a021c76399c6b8f53b88207
#
_entry.id   08d759e15a021c76399c6b8f53b88207
#
_cell.length_a   1.000
_cell.length_b   1.000
_cell.length_c   1.000
_cell.angle_alpha   90.00
_cell.angle_beta   90.00
_cell.angle_gamma   90.00
#
_symmetry.space_group_name_H-M   'P 1'
#
loop_
_entity.id
_entity.type
_entity.pdbx_description
1 polymer ?
#
loop_
_entity_poly.entity_id
_entity_poly.type
_entity_poly.pdbx_seq_one_letter_code
_entity_poly.pdbx_strand_id
1 'polypeptide(L)'
;FRQFSLNARSARVRVVYYAGHGVQVKGRNYLLPVDTEIRAEDEVQAKSADLNELLERLGALPNGINIVILDACRNNPFSGAEVLGPDGRRLKFRGATPAGLAPVEAPLGSMVAFSTAPGGVALDNPSEKNSLYTKHLLDHMRSPGLPLELVFKQVWLSVSRETGRVQVPWESSSLTG
;
A
#
# COMPACT_ATOMS: atom_id res chain seq x y z
N PHE A 1 -0.15 -11.24 10.09
CA PHE A 1 -0.45 -10.05 10.92
C PHE A 1 -0.49 -10.36 12.42
N ARG A 2 -1.14 -11.45 12.86
CA ARG A 2 -1.24 -11.80 14.30
C ARG A 2 0.12 -11.85 14.99
N GLN A 3 1.10 -12.57 14.43
CA GLN A 3 2.44 -12.69 15.04
C GLN A 3 3.16 -11.35 15.11
N PHE A 4 3.05 -10.53 14.06
CA PHE A 4 3.60 -9.18 14.03
C PHE A 4 3.01 -8.31 15.16
N SER A 5 1.68 -8.29 15.29
CA SER A 5 1.00 -7.50 16.33
C SER A 5 1.41 -7.92 17.74
N LEU A 6 1.60 -9.22 17.99
CA LEU A 6 2.06 -9.72 19.28
C LEU A 6 3.49 -9.26 19.60
N ASN A 7 4.39 -9.35 18.62
CA ASN A 7 5.81 -8.99 18.79
C ASN A 7 5.99 -7.46 18.91
N ALA A 8 5.13 -6.69 18.24
CA ALA A 8 5.22 -5.23 18.19
C ALA A 8 4.48 -4.51 19.34
N ARG A 9 3.97 -5.25 20.31
CA ARG A 9 3.09 -4.70 21.36
C ARG A 9 3.76 -3.64 22.24
N SER A 10 5.04 -3.80 22.52
CA SER A 10 5.85 -2.86 23.31
C SER A 10 6.61 -1.82 22.46
N ALA A 11 6.52 -1.91 21.15
CA ALA A 11 7.23 -1.01 20.25
C ALA A 11 6.60 0.39 20.26
N ARG A 12 7.44 1.42 20.36
CA ARG A 12 7.01 2.83 20.23
C ARG A 12 6.72 3.24 18.80
N VAL A 13 7.40 2.63 17.84
CA VAL A 13 7.20 2.83 16.40
C VAL A 13 7.04 1.47 15.74
N ARG A 14 6.00 1.31 14.98
CA ARG A 14 5.68 0.09 14.23
C ARG A 14 5.59 0.43 12.76
N VAL A 15 6.41 -0.21 11.95
CA VAL A 15 6.43 0.05 10.51
C VAL A 15 6.07 -1.23 9.77
N VAL A 16 5.10 -1.12 8.88
CA VAL A 16 4.76 -2.15 7.90
C VAL A 16 5.00 -1.57 6.52
N TYR A 17 5.85 -2.22 5.75
CA TYR A 17 6.10 -1.90 4.36
C TYR A 17 5.66 -3.07 3.49
N TYR A 18 4.91 -2.79 2.46
CA TYR A 18 4.50 -3.76 1.46
C TYR A 18 4.74 -3.20 0.06
N ALA A 19 5.42 -3.97 -0.78
CA ALA A 19 5.55 -3.70 -2.22
C ALA A 19 5.00 -4.91 -2.98
N GLY A 20 4.04 -4.68 -3.87
CA GLY A 20 3.40 -5.76 -4.62
C GLY A 20 2.03 -5.40 -5.16
N HIS A 21 1.19 -6.41 -5.36
CA HIS A 21 -0.14 -6.21 -5.91
C HIS A 21 -1.19 -6.05 -4.80
N GLY A 22 -2.00 -5.02 -4.93
CA GLY A 22 -3.15 -4.78 -4.07
C GLY A 22 -4.45 -4.80 -4.88
N VAL A 23 -5.50 -5.37 -4.30
CA VAL A 23 -6.82 -5.44 -4.93
C VAL A 23 -7.89 -5.02 -3.95
N GLN A 24 -8.98 -4.48 -4.48
CA GLN A 24 -10.18 -4.18 -3.71
C GLN A 24 -11.29 -5.15 -4.08
N VAL A 25 -11.92 -5.74 -3.08
CA VAL A 25 -13.13 -6.55 -3.23
C VAL A 25 -14.17 -6.07 -2.22
N LYS A 26 -15.34 -5.68 -2.70
CA LYS A 26 -16.48 -5.22 -1.88
C LYS A 26 -16.10 -4.13 -0.85
N GLY A 27 -15.27 -3.17 -1.28
CA GLY A 27 -14.81 -2.06 -0.44
C GLY A 27 -13.68 -2.39 0.55
N ARG A 28 -13.21 -3.62 0.61
CA ARG A 28 -12.06 -4.03 1.43
C ARG A 28 -10.80 -4.18 0.59
N ASN A 29 -9.66 -3.81 1.16
CA ASN A 29 -8.37 -3.86 0.50
C ASN A 29 -7.61 -5.12 0.88
N TYR A 30 -7.06 -5.80 -0.11
CA TYR A 30 -6.30 -7.04 0.04
C TYR A 30 -4.92 -6.90 -0.57
N LEU A 31 -3.90 -7.37 0.14
CA LEU A 31 -2.51 -7.44 -0.31
C LEU A 31 -2.21 -8.87 -0.76
N LEU A 32 -1.74 -9.04 -1.99
CA LEU A 32 -1.54 -10.34 -2.59
C LEU A 32 -0.14 -10.89 -2.24
N PRO A 33 -0.04 -12.06 -1.59
CA PRO A 33 1.26 -12.73 -1.41
C PRO A 33 1.87 -13.16 -2.74
N VAL A 34 3.20 -13.23 -2.82
CA VAL A 34 3.95 -13.57 -4.05
C VAL A 34 3.64 -14.96 -4.60
N ASP A 35 3.31 -15.90 -3.73
CA ASP A 35 3.05 -17.31 -4.10
C ASP A 35 1.56 -17.60 -4.31
N THR A 36 0.72 -16.57 -4.37
CA THR A 36 -0.72 -16.75 -4.41
C THR A 36 -1.23 -16.77 -5.84
N GLU A 37 -1.80 -17.87 -6.25
CA GLU A 37 -2.57 -18.00 -7.47
C GLU A 37 -4.04 -17.73 -7.18
N ILE A 38 -4.57 -16.60 -7.66
CA ILE A 38 -5.97 -16.20 -7.55
C ILE A 38 -6.61 -16.32 -8.93
N ARG A 39 -7.62 -17.16 -9.05
CA ARG A 39 -8.34 -17.42 -10.31
C ARG A 39 -9.70 -16.76 -10.38
N ALA A 40 -10.27 -16.40 -9.23
CA ALA A 40 -11.59 -15.78 -9.12
C ALA A 40 -11.63 -14.80 -7.94
N GLU A 41 -12.57 -13.84 -8.00
CA GLU A 41 -12.70 -12.78 -6.98
C GLU A 41 -13.03 -13.34 -5.59
N ASP A 42 -13.79 -14.42 -5.51
CA ASP A 42 -14.17 -15.07 -4.25
C ASP A 42 -12.99 -15.75 -3.54
N GLU A 43 -11.91 -16.06 -4.26
CA GLU A 43 -10.69 -16.61 -3.67
C GLU A 43 -9.82 -15.54 -2.98
N VAL A 44 -10.00 -14.25 -3.31
CA VAL A 44 -9.16 -13.15 -2.80
C VAL A 44 -9.13 -13.12 -1.28
N GLN A 45 -10.29 -13.18 -0.65
CA GLN A 45 -10.39 -13.11 0.82
C GLN A 45 -9.66 -14.26 1.51
N ALA A 46 -9.73 -15.45 0.95
CA ALA A 46 -9.12 -16.66 1.55
C ALA A 46 -7.60 -16.73 1.33
N LYS A 47 -7.09 -16.12 0.24
CA LYS A 47 -5.70 -16.27 -0.21
C LYS A 47 -4.86 -15.01 -0.05
N SER A 48 -5.44 -13.90 0.43
CA SER A 48 -4.76 -12.61 0.52
C SER A 48 -4.77 -12.06 1.94
N ALA A 49 -3.93 -11.08 2.19
CA ALA A 49 -3.86 -10.40 3.47
C ALA A 49 -4.83 -9.20 3.48
N ASP A 50 -5.80 -9.19 4.38
CA ASP A 50 -6.75 -8.09 4.54
C ASP A 50 -6.07 -6.89 5.23
N LEU A 51 -5.94 -5.78 4.49
CA LEU A 51 -5.35 -4.55 5.00
C LEU A 51 -6.17 -3.94 6.15
N ASN A 52 -7.49 -4.04 6.10
CA ASN A 52 -8.35 -3.51 7.14
C ASN A 52 -8.14 -4.27 8.45
N GLU A 53 -7.99 -5.60 8.40
CA GLU A 53 -7.64 -6.39 9.59
C GLU A 53 -6.29 -5.98 10.18
N LEU A 54 -5.29 -5.70 9.34
CA LEU A 54 -3.99 -5.19 9.81
C LEU A 54 -4.17 -3.87 10.56
N LEU A 55 -4.90 -2.92 9.97
CA LEU A 55 -5.10 -1.59 10.56
C LEU A 55 -5.89 -1.64 11.86
N GLU A 56 -6.93 -2.47 11.94
CA GLU A 56 -7.69 -2.71 13.17
C GLU A 56 -6.80 -3.26 14.29
N ARG A 57 -5.93 -4.24 13.96
CA ARG A 57 -4.98 -4.81 14.92
C ARG A 57 -3.94 -3.80 15.40
N LEU A 58 -3.41 -2.96 14.49
CA LEU A 58 -2.46 -1.91 14.84
C LEU A 58 -3.11 -0.82 15.70
N GLY A 59 -4.33 -0.39 15.35
CA GLY A 59 -5.08 0.61 16.10
C GLY A 59 -5.46 0.15 17.51
N ALA A 60 -5.59 -1.16 17.73
CA ALA A 60 -5.85 -1.74 19.05
C ALA A 60 -4.59 -1.85 19.93
N LEU A 61 -3.39 -1.60 19.41
CA LEU A 61 -2.18 -1.67 20.20
C LEU A 61 -2.00 -0.40 21.04
N PRO A 62 -1.66 -0.56 22.33
CA PRO A 62 -1.43 0.59 23.20
C PRO A 62 -0.12 1.29 22.84
N ASN A 63 -0.08 2.59 23.08
CA ASN A 63 1.13 3.42 23.04
C ASN A 63 2.01 3.23 21.79
N GLY A 64 2.37 4.31 21.15
CA GLY A 64 3.22 4.31 19.96
C GLY A 64 2.46 4.66 18.70
N ILE A 65 3.23 4.82 17.64
CA ILE A 65 2.74 5.18 16.31
C ILE A 65 2.86 4.00 15.34
N ASN A 66 1.93 3.94 14.39
CA ASN A 66 1.93 2.93 13.36
C ASN A 66 2.12 3.60 11.99
N ILE A 67 3.04 3.10 11.21
CA ILE A 67 3.33 3.59 9.86
C ILE A 67 3.13 2.42 8.89
N VAL A 68 2.15 2.52 8.02
CA VAL A 68 1.89 1.51 6.99
C VAL A 68 2.16 2.12 5.63
N ILE A 69 3.11 1.55 4.90
CA ILE A 69 3.57 2.04 3.60
C ILE A 69 3.24 1.00 2.55
N LEU A 70 2.45 1.39 1.56
CA LEU A 70 1.92 0.50 0.52
C LEU A 70 2.40 0.97 -0.85
N ASP A 71 3.43 0.31 -1.34
CA ASP A 71 3.92 0.49 -2.70
C ASP A 71 3.24 -0.54 -3.61
N ALA A 72 2.00 -0.24 -3.95
CA ALA A 72 1.15 -1.12 -4.73
C ALA A 72 0.25 -0.31 -5.66
N CYS A 73 -0.05 -0.88 -6.83
CA CYS A 73 -1.04 -0.31 -7.73
C CYS A 73 -2.40 -0.22 -7.03
N ARG A 74 -3.08 0.88 -7.26
CA ARG A 74 -4.46 1.10 -6.80
C ARG A 74 -5.48 0.92 -7.90
N ASN A 75 -5.14 0.15 -8.93
CA ASN A 75 -6.07 -0.30 -9.94
C ASN A 75 -6.63 -1.68 -9.58
N ASN A 76 -7.90 -1.89 -9.87
CA ASN A 76 -8.50 -3.21 -9.74
C ASN A 76 -8.14 -4.06 -10.97
N PRO A 77 -7.34 -5.12 -10.84
CA PRO A 77 -7.03 -6.03 -11.94
C PRO A 77 -8.29 -6.77 -12.45
N PHE A 78 -9.38 -6.78 -11.66
CA PHE A 78 -10.64 -7.43 -11.99
C PHE A 78 -11.57 -6.58 -12.86
N SER A 79 -11.24 -5.33 -13.14
CA SER A 79 -12.05 -4.39 -13.95
C SER A 79 -11.95 -4.62 -15.47
N GLY A 80 -11.60 -5.82 -15.92
CA GLY A 80 -11.43 -6.16 -17.33
C GLY A 80 -10.03 -5.91 -17.89
N ALA A 81 -9.10 -5.41 -17.08
CA ALA A 81 -7.70 -5.37 -17.43
C ALA A 81 -7.07 -6.77 -17.29
N GLU A 82 -6.24 -7.13 -18.24
CA GLU A 82 -5.44 -8.35 -18.14
C GLU A 82 -4.31 -8.12 -17.12
N VAL A 83 -4.28 -8.90 -16.06
CA VAL A 83 -3.17 -8.91 -15.11
C VAL A 83 -2.28 -10.12 -15.40
N LEU A 84 -0.98 -9.89 -15.46
CA LEU A 84 -0.01 -10.98 -15.53
C LEU A 84 0.19 -11.54 -14.11
N GLY A 85 -0.14 -12.80 -13.91
CA GLY A 85 0.22 -13.52 -12.70
C GLY A 85 1.75 -13.67 -12.56
N PRO A 86 2.25 -14.11 -11.40
CA PRO A 86 3.68 -14.33 -11.18
C PRO A 86 4.33 -15.30 -12.18
N ASP A 87 3.51 -16.14 -12.81
CA ASP A 87 3.90 -17.10 -13.86
C ASP A 87 3.81 -16.55 -15.29
N GLY A 88 3.54 -15.25 -15.45
CA GLY A 88 3.37 -14.58 -16.74
C GLY A 88 2.06 -14.89 -17.46
N ARG A 89 1.13 -15.62 -16.84
CA ARG A 89 -0.17 -15.91 -17.42
C ARG A 89 -1.13 -14.73 -17.25
N ARG A 90 -1.91 -14.45 -18.29
CA ARG A 90 -2.96 -13.44 -18.27
C ARG A 90 -4.18 -13.95 -17.50
N LEU A 91 -4.48 -13.31 -16.39
CA LEU A 91 -5.67 -13.57 -15.59
C LEU A 91 -6.79 -12.65 -16.10
N LYS A 92 -7.87 -13.23 -16.61
CA LYS A 92 -9.08 -12.48 -17.01
C LYS A 92 -10.11 -12.56 -15.90
N PHE A 93 -10.49 -11.42 -15.37
CA PHE A 93 -11.53 -11.32 -14.34
C PHE A 93 -12.78 -10.67 -14.93
N ARG A 94 -13.94 -11.28 -14.69
CA ARG A 94 -15.25 -10.73 -15.06
C ARG A 94 -15.86 -10.02 -13.87
N GLY A 95 -15.87 -8.71 -13.89
CA GLY A 95 -16.55 -7.91 -12.86
C GLY A 95 -16.20 -6.43 -13.01
N ALA A 96 -17.17 -5.59 -13.26
CA ALA A 96 -16.99 -4.17 -13.46
C ALA A 96 -17.02 -3.44 -12.11
N THR A 97 -15.87 -3.04 -11.60
CA THR A 97 -15.77 -1.82 -10.80
C THR A 97 -14.39 -1.19 -11.02
N PRO A 98 -14.30 0.04 -11.49
CA PRO A 98 -13.04 0.74 -11.67
C PRO A 98 -12.62 1.34 -10.32
N ALA A 99 -12.10 0.52 -9.41
CA ALA A 99 -11.55 1.05 -8.18
C ALA A 99 -10.36 0.21 -7.76
N GLY A 100 -9.19 0.80 -7.78
CA GLY A 100 -8.03 0.30 -7.07
C GLY A 100 -8.28 0.23 -5.56
N LEU A 101 -7.23 0.15 -4.74
CA LEU A 101 -7.39 0.12 -3.29
C LEU A 101 -8.32 1.26 -2.83
N ALA A 102 -9.36 0.92 -2.08
CA ALA A 102 -10.29 1.89 -1.51
C ALA A 102 -9.54 2.91 -0.64
N PRO A 103 -10.07 4.12 -0.50
CA PRO A 103 -9.61 5.02 0.54
C PRO A 103 -9.62 4.32 1.90
N VAL A 104 -8.60 4.58 2.70
CA VAL A 104 -8.46 4.03 4.04
C VAL A 104 -8.31 5.20 5.00
N GLU A 105 -9.09 5.21 6.06
CA GLU A 105 -8.90 6.10 7.19
C GLU A 105 -7.83 5.51 8.11
N ALA A 106 -6.82 6.30 8.45
CA ALA A 106 -5.79 5.88 9.38
C ALA A 106 -6.37 5.82 10.81
N PRO A 107 -6.26 4.68 11.51
CA PRO A 107 -6.58 4.61 12.94
C PRO A 107 -5.80 5.64 13.75
N LEU A 108 -6.30 6.05 14.90
CA LEU A 108 -5.63 7.00 15.79
C LEU A 108 -4.17 6.60 16.05
N GLY A 109 -3.25 7.55 15.93
CA GLY A 109 -1.81 7.31 16.07
C GLY A 109 -1.21 6.53 14.90
N SER A 110 -1.87 6.54 13.75
CA SER A 110 -1.38 5.82 12.57
C SER A 110 -1.24 6.73 11.36
N MET A 111 -0.37 6.33 10.44
CA MET A 111 -0.22 6.88 9.11
C MET A 111 -0.25 5.75 8.09
N VAL A 112 -1.06 5.89 7.05
CA VAL A 112 -1.12 4.97 5.92
C VAL A 112 -0.72 5.73 4.66
N ALA A 113 0.40 5.37 4.07
CA ALA A 113 0.96 6.00 2.88
C ALA A 113 0.88 5.04 1.69
N PHE A 114 0.40 5.54 0.57
CA PHE A 114 0.24 4.80 -0.68
C PHE A 114 1.14 5.40 -1.76
N SER A 115 1.70 4.56 -2.59
CA SER A 115 2.52 4.99 -3.74
C SER A 115 1.73 5.77 -4.79
N THR A 116 0.39 5.66 -4.79
CA THR A 116 -0.49 6.38 -5.71
C THR A 116 -1.85 6.71 -5.11
N ALA A 117 -2.52 7.72 -5.64
CA ALA A 117 -3.88 8.10 -5.27
C ALA A 117 -4.92 7.01 -5.61
N PRO A 118 -6.13 7.05 -5.01
CA PRO A 118 -7.21 6.14 -5.38
C PRO A 118 -7.47 6.14 -6.89
N GLY A 119 -7.56 4.93 -7.48
CA GLY A 119 -7.72 4.76 -8.93
C GLY A 119 -6.46 5.00 -9.77
N GLY A 120 -5.34 5.38 -9.12
CA GLY A 120 -4.07 5.62 -9.80
C GLY A 120 -3.25 4.34 -10.03
N VAL A 121 -2.25 4.47 -10.90
CA VAL A 121 -1.27 3.43 -11.22
C VAL A 121 0.03 3.73 -10.53
N ALA A 122 0.64 2.76 -9.88
CA ALA A 122 2.03 2.83 -9.46
C ALA A 122 2.91 2.39 -10.64
N LEU A 123 3.92 3.19 -10.94
CA LEU A 123 4.85 2.90 -12.03
C LEU A 123 6.00 2.05 -11.51
N ASP A 124 6.22 0.95 -12.18
CA ASP A 124 7.44 0.18 -12.02
C ASP A 124 8.60 0.90 -12.72
N ASN A 125 9.78 0.79 -12.14
CA ASN A 125 11.01 1.26 -12.76
C ASN A 125 11.88 0.05 -13.15
N PRO A 126 11.67 -0.54 -14.33
CA PRO A 126 12.35 -1.78 -14.73
C PRO A 126 13.86 -1.64 -14.88
N SER A 127 14.38 -0.41 -14.94
CA SER A 127 15.82 -0.13 -15.02
C SER A 127 16.49 -0.01 -13.65
N GLU A 128 15.72 0.02 -12.55
CA GLU A 128 16.23 0.18 -11.19
C GLU A 128 15.76 -0.97 -10.27
N LYS A 129 16.40 -1.12 -9.12
CA LYS A 129 16.06 -2.17 -8.14
C LYS A 129 14.74 -1.93 -7.41
N ASN A 130 14.31 -0.69 -7.33
CA ASN A 130 13.12 -0.26 -6.59
C ASN A 130 12.14 0.44 -7.53
N SER A 131 10.87 0.42 -7.18
CA SER A 131 9.86 1.28 -7.81
C SER A 131 10.27 2.75 -7.66
N LEU A 132 9.67 3.60 -8.47
CA LEU A 132 9.91 5.04 -8.40
C LEU A 132 9.53 5.63 -7.02
N TYR A 133 8.41 5.17 -6.45
CA TYR A 133 7.98 5.62 -5.13
C TYR A 133 8.98 5.21 -4.04
N THR A 134 9.37 3.94 -4.01
CA THR A 134 10.33 3.44 -3.01
C THR A 134 11.70 4.09 -3.13
N LYS A 135 12.18 4.39 -4.34
CA LYS A 135 13.40 5.16 -4.57
C LYS A 135 13.35 6.50 -3.83
N HIS A 136 12.34 7.30 -4.11
CA HIS A 136 12.20 8.61 -3.46
C HIS A 136 11.93 8.51 -1.96
N LEU A 137 11.21 7.48 -1.52
CA LEU A 137 11.01 7.23 -0.09
C LEU A 137 12.35 7.00 0.62
N LEU A 138 13.20 6.14 0.09
CA LEU A 138 14.52 5.86 0.65
C LEU A 138 15.44 7.09 0.67
N ASP A 139 15.36 7.93 -0.35
CA ASP A 139 16.15 9.16 -0.44
C ASP A 139 15.73 10.15 0.68
N HIS A 140 14.44 10.39 0.84
CA HIS A 140 13.94 11.37 1.79
C HIS A 140 13.94 10.88 3.25
N MET A 141 13.76 9.58 3.50
CA MET A 141 13.85 9.00 4.85
C MET A 141 15.24 9.12 5.50
N ARG A 142 16.27 9.35 4.70
CA ARG A 142 17.65 9.54 5.20
C ARG A 142 17.94 10.95 5.70
N SER A 143 17.01 11.87 5.55
CA SER A 143 17.16 13.26 5.99
C SER A 143 16.99 13.36 7.50
N PRO A 144 18.06 13.64 8.28
CA PRO A 144 17.98 13.65 9.72
C PRO A 144 17.12 14.82 10.22
N GLY A 145 16.31 14.58 11.24
CA GLY A 145 15.50 15.62 11.90
C GLY A 145 14.29 16.12 11.12
N LEU A 146 13.99 15.51 9.96
CA LEU A 146 12.79 15.87 9.21
C LEU A 146 11.57 15.16 9.81
N PRO A 147 10.50 15.89 10.19
CA PRO A 147 9.24 15.29 10.61
C PRO A 147 8.68 14.33 9.55
N LEU A 148 8.04 13.24 10.00
CA LEU A 148 7.58 12.17 9.13
C LEU A 148 6.66 12.68 8.01
N GLU A 149 5.73 13.56 8.33
CA GLU A 149 4.80 14.16 7.37
C GLU A 149 5.54 14.96 6.28
N LEU A 150 6.63 15.62 6.65
CA LEU A 150 7.45 16.35 5.68
C LEU A 150 8.26 15.39 4.80
N VAL A 151 8.71 14.24 5.33
CA VAL A 151 9.32 13.20 4.50
C VAL A 151 8.34 12.77 3.40
N PHE A 152 7.11 12.40 3.76
CA PHE A 152 6.12 11.98 2.77
C PHE A 152 5.72 13.11 1.82
N LYS A 153 5.69 14.34 2.28
CA LYS A 153 5.48 15.51 1.42
C LYS A 153 6.59 15.68 0.37
N GLN A 154 7.84 15.44 0.73
CA GLN A 154 8.96 15.45 -0.21
C GLN A 154 8.87 14.29 -1.21
N VAL A 155 8.50 13.10 -0.74
CA VAL A 155 8.24 11.94 -1.61
C VAL A 155 7.14 12.28 -2.63
N TRP A 156 6.03 12.85 -2.18
CA TRP A 156 4.92 13.30 -3.02
C TRP A 156 5.40 14.25 -4.14
N LEU A 157 6.19 15.28 -3.76
CA LEU A 157 6.72 16.26 -4.69
C LEU A 157 7.63 15.62 -5.73
N SER A 158 8.54 14.73 -5.30
CA SER A 158 9.54 14.10 -6.17
C SER A 158 8.88 13.14 -7.15
N VAL A 159 8.01 12.25 -6.68
CA VAL A 159 7.28 11.30 -7.53
C VAL A 159 6.36 12.03 -8.52
N SER A 160 5.59 13.00 -8.04
CA SER A 160 4.67 13.76 -8.91
C SER A 160 5.40 14.54 -9.98
N ARG A 161 6.57 15.10 -9.66
CA ARG A 161 7.40 15.83 -10.63
C ARG A 161 8.01 14.89 -11.67
N GLU A 162 8.63 13.80 -11.23
CA GLU A 162 9.32 12.85 -12.12
C GLU A 162 8.35 12.17 -13.08
N THR A 163 7.10 11.93 -12.65
CA THR A 163 6.08 11.29 -13.49
C THR A 163 5.19 12.28 -14.26
N GLY A 164 5.44 13.58 -14.18
CA GLY A 164 4.53 14.57 -14.77
C GLY A 164 3.10 14.48 -14.20
N ARG A 165 2.96 14.08 -12.93
CA ARG A 165 1.70 13.83 -12.21
C ARG A 165 0.89 12.61 -12.69
N VAL A 166 1.50 11.69 -13.42
CA VAL A 166 0.87 10.41 -13.76
C VAL A 166 0.73 9.54 -12.50
N GLN A 167 1.76 9.53 -11.64
CA GLN A 167 1.72 8.92 -10.32
C GLN A 167 1.73 10.01 -9.25
N VAL A 168 0.71 10.01 -8.41
CA VAL A 168 0.54 10.98 -7.32
C VAL A 168 0.40 10.18 -6.02
N PRO A 169 1.41 10.15 -5.15
CA PRO A 169 1.31 9.49 -3.84
C PRO A 169 0.16 10.05 -3.01
N TRP A 170 -0.36 9.24 -2.11
CA TRP A 170 -1.48 9.58 -1.25
C TRP A 170 -1.20 9.13 0.17
N GLU A 171 -1.71 9.86 1.15
CA GLU A 171 -1.57 9.52 2.55
C GLU A 171 -2.84 9.82 3.35
N SER A 172 -3.07 9.03 4.39
CA SER A 172 -4.03 9.28 5.44
C SER A 172 -3.27 9.24 6.76
N SER A 173 -3.34 10.30 7.55
CA SER A 173 -2.62 10.42 8.82
C SER A 173 -3.54 10.87 9.94
N SER A 174 -3.40 10.23 11.10
CA SER A 174 -3.99 10.60 12.38
C SER A 174 -2.93 10.65 13.48
N LEU A 175 -1.68 10.95 13.09
CA LEU A 175 -0.59 11.14 14.04
C LEU A 175 -0.85 12.39 14.88
N THR A 176 -0.49 12.34 16.14
CA THR A 176 -0.73 13.42 17.11
C THR A 176 0.54 14.13 17.58
N GLY A 177 1.63 13.97 16.88
CA GLY A 177 2.94 14.59 17.19
C GLY A 177 4.09 13.62 17.14
#